data_3b6b9162362736907020af3dfa30dcb2
#
_entry.id   3b6b9162362736907020af3dfa30dcb2
#
_cell.length_a   1.000
_cell.length_b   1.000
_cell.length_c   1.000
_cell.angle_alpha   90.00
_cell.angle_beta   90.00
_cell.angle_gamma   90.00
#
_symmetry.space_group_name_H-M   'P 1'
#
loop_
_entity.id
_entity.type
_entity.pdbx_description
1 polymer ?
#
loop_
_entity_poly.entity_id
_entity_poly.type
_entity_poly.pdbx_seq_one_letter_code
_entity_poly.pdbx_strand_id
1 'polypeptide(L)'
;MKRAVIILLVIMFCCSYHNSYSQLYFTKNGRISFFSRTSLEDISADNNQVLSVVNMETGALQFSLLNNAFYFPKAKMQEDFNENYMESDKYPKSTFKGNVTDIGTINFSTDGNYTMHVKGDLMIHGITKNITAMGTLIIKNGNISATTSFRVLLTDYQIKIPTIVTDKIAKEIEVTVNCIYEKKSSN
;
A
#
# COMPACT_ATOMS: atom_id res chain seq x y z
N MET A 1 58.58 -3.66 12.86
CA MET A 1 57.78 -2.91 11.90
C MET A 1 56.70 -3.76 11.25
N LYS A 2 56.96 -4.94 10.67
CA LYS A 2 55.94 -5.80 9.98
C LYS A 2 54.80 -6.26 10.90
N ARG A 3 55.05 -6.60 12.19
CA ARG A 3 54.02 -7.02 13.16
C ARG A 3 53.08 -5.91 13.57
N ALA A 4 53.55 -4.66 13.68
CA ALA A 4 52.75 -3.50 14.00
C ALA A 4 51.77 -3.11 12.88
N VAL A 5 52.19 -3.27 11.62
CA VAL A 5 51.39 -3.00 10.44
C VAL A 5 50.25 -4.02 10.32
N ILE A 6 50.51 -5.31 10.63
CA ILE A 6 49.49 -6.37 10.60
C ILE A 6 48.41 -6.14 11.67
N ILE A 7 48.80 -5.70 12.87
CA ILE A 7 47.86 -5.40 13.96
C ILE A 7 46.99 -4.19 13.59
N LEU A 8 47.56 -3.16 12.96
CA LEU A 8 46.81 -1.98 12.49
C LEU A 8 45.81 -2.33 11.40
N LEU A 9 46.14 -3.24 10.47
CA LEU A 9 45.27 -3.74 9.41
C LEU A 9 44.10 -4.58 9.96
N VAL A 10 44.33 -5.40 11.01
CA VAL A 10 43.28 -6.19 11.66
C VAL A 10 42.31 -5.30 12.42
N ILE A 11 42.77 -4.25 13.09
CA ILE A 11 41.91 -3.29 13.78
C ILE A 11 41.06 -2.48 12.79
N MET A 12 41.59 -2.12 11.64
CA MET A 12 40.88 -1.41 10.59
C MET A 12 39.78 -2.27 9.92
N PHE A 13 39.94 -3.60 9.86
CA PHE A 13 38.97 -4.53 9.34
C PHE A 13 37.81 -4.83 10.32
N CYS A 14 38.03 -4.69 11.64
CA CYS A 14 36.99 -4.89 12.66
C CYS A 14 35.97 -3.75 12.78
N CYS A 15 36.23 -2.55 12.21
CA CYS A 15 35.34 -1.40 12.34
C CYS A 15 34.23 -1.33 11.27
N SER A 16 34.09 -2.34 10.41
CA SER A 16 33.12 -2.31 9.28
C SER A 16 31.85 -3.12 9.51
N TYR A 17 31.52 -3.51 10.76
CA TYR A 17 30.21 -4.07 11.04
C TYR A 17 29.18 -2.94 11.10
N HIS A 18 28.73 -2.50 9.94
CA HIS A 18 27.51 -1.72 9.84
C HIS A 18 26.35 -2.64 10.20
N ASN A 19 25.84 -2.52 11.40
CA ASN A 19 24.55 -3.10 11.75
C ASN A 19 23.49 -2.41 10.89
N SER A 20 23.22 -2.95 9.72
CA SER A 20 22.08 -2.55 8.91
C SER A 20 20.82 -3.03 9.64
N TYR A 21 20.31 -2.21 10.55
CA TYR A 21 19.01 -2.43 11.12
C TYR A 21 18.00 -2.28 9.99
N SER A 22 17.40 -3.37 9.60
CA SER A 22 16.30 -3.35 8.64
C SER A 22 15.24 -2.36 9.12
N GLN A 23 15.07 -1.25 8.38
CA GLN A 23 14.05 -0.23 8.69
C GLN A 23 12.70 -0.68 8.10
N LEU A 24 12.27 -1.88 8.47
CA LEU A 24 10.98 -2.41 8.09
C LEU A 24 9.90 -1.88 9.01
N TYR A 25 8.88 -1.31 8.40
CA TYR A 25 7.66 -0.91 9.05
C TYR A 25 6.49 -1.70 8.47
N PHE A 26 5.49 -1.99 9.28
CA PHE A 26 4.35 -2.77 8.85
C PHE A 26 3.06 -2.27 9.50
N THR A 27 1.94 -2.61 8.89
CA THR A 27 0.61 -2.55 9.51
C THR A 27 -0.17 -3.81 9.15
N LYS A 28 -1.05 -4.24 10.06
CA LYS A 28 -2.03 -5.31 9.82
C LYS A 28 -3.45 -4.77 9.76
N ASN A 29 -3.63 -3.50 10.11
CA ASN A 29 -4.91 -2.81 10.25
C ASN A 29 -4.94 -1.54 9.39
N GLY A 30 -4.28 -1.58 8.22
CA GLY A 30 -4.42 -0.52 7.23
C GLY A 30 -5.87 -0.47 6.74
N ARG A 31 -6.34 0.72 6.36
CA ARG A 31 -7.66 0.93 5.78
C ARG A 31 -7.54 1.27 4.31
N ILE A 32 -8.30 0.56 3.49
CA ILE A 32 -8.56 0.95 2.10
C ILE A 32 -10.06 1.11 1.94
N SER A 33 -10.48 2.27 1.45
CA SER A 33 -11.84 2.55 1.05
C SER A 33 -11.91 2.83 -0.43
N PHE A 34 -13.04 2.54 -1.04
CA PHE A 34 -13.33 3.00 -2.38
C PHE A 34 -14.67 3.73 -2.45
N PHE A 35 -14.78 4.61 -3.44
CA PHE A 35 -15.95 5.41 -3.66
C PHE A 35 -16.29 5.48 -5.15
N SER A 36 -17.54 5.16 -5.46
CA SER A 36 -18.14 5.26 -6.78
C SER A 36 -19.27 6.28 -6.73
N ARG A 37 -19.19 7.33 -7.52
CA ARG A 37 -20.21 8.37 -7.58
C ARG A 37 -20.82 8.45 -8.97
N THR A 38 -22.13 8.40 -9.01
CA THR A 38 -22.94 8.73 -10.19
C THR A 38 -24.03 9.72 -9.82
N SER A 39 -24.82 10.17 -10.81
CA SER A 39 -25.99 11.01 -10.54
C SER A 39 -27.13 10.26 -9.84
N LEU A 40 -27.12 8.93 -9.87
CA LEU A 40 -28.18 8.07 -9.35
C LEU A 40 -27.85 7.40 -8.02
N GLU A 41 -26.58 7.07 -7.78
CA GLU A 41 -26.18 6.34 -6.58
C GLU A 41 -24.73 6.62 -6.19
N ASP A 42 -24.49 6.77 -4.89
CA ASP A 42 -23.18 6.77 -4.27
C ASP A 42 -22.95 5.39 -3.62
N ILE A 43 -21.83 4.75 -3.98
CA ILE A 43 -21.43 3.44 -3.44
C ILE A 43 -20.10 3.60 -2.75
N SER A 44 -20.02 3.17 -1.49
CA SER A 44 -18.76 3.14 -0.75
C SER A 44 -18.58 1.82 -0.02
N ALA A 45 -17.33 1.41 0.15
CA ALA A 45 -16.98 0.27 1.00
C ALA A 45 -15.60 0.48 1.63
N ASP A 46 -15.41 -0.16 2.76
CA ASP A 46 -14.21 -0.08 3.58
C ASP A 46 -13.63 -1.47 3.85
N ASN A 47 -12.31 -1.59 3.75
CA ASN A 47 -11.56 -2.74 4.22
C ASN A 47 -10.55 -2.27 5.27
N ASN A 48 -10.69 -2.74 6.51
CA ASN A 48 -9.84 -2.38 7.64
C ASN A 48 -8.83 -3.49 8.00
N GLN A 49 -8.66 -4.49 7.13
CA GLN A 49 -7.77 -5.64 7.32
C GLN A 49 -6.66 -5.66 6.28
N VAL A 50 -6.11 -4.50 5.98
CA VAL A 50 -5.07 -4.35 4.96
C VAL A 50 -3.70 -4.58 5.59
N LEU A 51 -2.95 -5.51 5.02
CA LEU A 51 -1.55 -5.73 5.36
C LEU A 51 -0.68 -4.83 4.49
N SER A 52 0.24 -4.10 5.10
CA SER A 52 1.27 -3.36 4.36
C SER A 52 2.62 -3.51 5.04
N VAL A 53 3.67 -3.59 4.22
CA VAL A 53 5.07 -3.59 4.66
C VAL A 53 5.82 -2.58 3.81
N VAL A 54 6.60 -1.74 4.44
CA VAL A 54 7.48 -0.77 3.78
C VAL A 54 8.89 -0.83 4.38
N ASN A 55 9.88 -0.79 3.50
CA ASN A 55 11.27 -0.59 3.89
C ASN A 55 11.60 0.90 3.73
N MET A 56 11.85 1.59 4.84
CA MET A 56 12.10 3.04 4.84
C MET A 56 13.48 3.43 4.32
N GLU A 57 14.37 2.46 4.14
CA GLU A 57 15.69 2.67 3.55
C GLU A 57 15.66 2.58 2.01
N THR A 58 14.98 1.54 1.50
CA THR A 58 14.96 1.24 0.07
C THR A 58 13.70 1.76 -0.65
N GLY A 59 12.67 2.15 0.09
CA GLY A 59 11.37 2.51 -0.43
C GLY A 59 10.51 1.32 -0.86
N ALA A 60 11.00 0.08 -0.76
CA ALA A 60 10.23 -1.10 -1.16
C ALA A 60 8.92 -1.19 -0.38
N LEU A 61 7.80 -1.32 -1.09
CA LEU A 61 6.45 -1.22 -0.55
C LEU A 61 5.58 -2.36 -1.06
N GLN A 62 4.86 -3.02 -0.15
CA GLN A 62 3.91 -4.07 -0.49
C GLN A 62 2.60 -3.89 0.27
N PHE A 63 1.49 -4.19 -0.42
CA PHE A 63 0.15 -4.30 0.16
C PHE A 63 -0.48 -5.63 -0.19
N SER A 64 -1.32 -6.12 0.70
CA SER A 64 -2.20 -7.26 0.45
C SER A 64 -3.49 -7.10 1.25
N LEU A 65 -4.63 -7.36 0.62
CA LEU A 65 -5.93 -7.41 1.26
C LEU A 65 -6.77 -8.57 0.70
N LEU A 66 -7.74 -9.01 1.48
CA LEU A 66 -8.77 -9.94 1.03
C LEU A 66 -9.94 -9.14 0.43
N ASN A 67 -10.40 -9.54 -0.77
CA ASN A 67 -11.49 -8.85 -1.45
C ASN A 67 -12.82 -9.00 -0.69
N ASN A 68 -13.08 -10.15 -0.09
CA ASN A 68 -14.27 -10.42 0.70
C ASN A 68 -14.30 -9.71 2.07
N ALA A 69 -13.20 -9.06 2.47
CA ALA A 69 -13.13 -8.25 3.69
C ALA A 69 -13.59 -6.78 3.49
N PHE A 70 -14.03 -6.41 2.30
CA PHE A 70 -14.72 -5.14 2.11
C PHE A 70 -16.10 -5.18 2.73
N TYR A 71 -16.39 -4.20 3.56
CA TYR A 71 -17.70 -3.99 4.20
C TYR A 71 -18.49 -2.93 3.47
N PHE A 72 -19.74 -3.24 3.16
CA PHE A 72 -20.72 -2.33 2.54
C PHE A 72 -21.87 -2.07 3.51
N PRO A 73 -22.43 -0.84 3.53
CA PRO A 73 -23.62 -0.56 4.34
C PRO A 73 -24.86 -1.39 3.97
N LYS A 74 -24.94 -1.84 2.70
CA LYS A 74 -26.04 -2.65 2.18
C LYS A 74 -25.56 -4.07 1.87
N ALA A 75 -26.13 -5.09 2.52
CA ALA A 75 -25.74 -6.49 2.35
C ALA A 75 -25.79 -6.95 0.88
N LYS A 76 -26.81 -6.52 0.11
CA LYS A 76 -26.92 -6.87 -1.31
C LYS A 76 -25.76 -6.30 -2.15
N MET A 77 -25.27 -5.10 -1.84
CA MET A 77 -24.10 -4.54 -2.53
C MET A 77 -22.83 -5.33 -2.22
N GLN A 78 -22.68 -5.81 -0.99
CA GLN A 78 -21.55 -6.64 -0.59
C GLN A 78 -21.57 -8.00 -1.29
N GLU A 79 -22.76 -8.63 -1.38
CA GLU A 79 -22.93 -9.87 -2.12
C GLU A 79 -22.59 -9.68 -3.62
N ASP A 80 -23.18 -8.66 -4.27
CA ASP A 80 -22.94 -8.37 -5.68
C ASP A 80 -21.46 -8.04 -5.95
N PHE A 81 -20.79 -7.30 -5.05
CA PHE A 81 -19.37 -7.03 -5.13
C PHE A 81 -18.54 -8.31 -5.12
N ASN A 82 -18.83 -9.23 -4.20
CA ASN A 82 -18.07 -10.47 -4.07
C ASN A 82 -18.33 -11.46 -5.20
N GLU A 83 -19.60 -11.60 -5.63
CA GLU A 83 -20.01 -12.62 -6.59
C GLU A 83 -19.89 -12.16 -8.04
N ASN A 84 -20.34 -10.93 -8.34
CA ASN A 84 -20.54 -10.48 -9.71
C ASN A 84 -19.44 -9.54 -10.22
N TYR A 85 -18.76 -8.80 -9.32
CA TYR A 85 -17.74 -7.80 -9.73
C TYR A 85 -16.32 -8.27 -9.44
N MET A 86 -16.04 -8.69 -8.22
CA MET A 86 -14.69 -9.11 -7.83
C MET A 86 -14.46 -10.60 -7.96
N GLU A 87 -15.53 -11.40 -8.12
CA GLU A 87 -15.44 -12.87 -8.13
C GLU A 87 -14.51 -13.35 -7.01
N SER A 88 -14.79 -12.93 -5.74
CA SER A 88 -13.86 -13.03 -4.62
C SER A 88 -13.43 -14.45 -4.29
N ASP A 89 -14.21 -15.47 -4.66
CA ASP A 89 -13.83 -16.89 -4.53
C ASP A 89 -12.73 -17.27 -5.51
N LYS A 90 -12.74 -16.71 -6.71
CA LYS A 90 -11.76 -16.95 -7.76
C LYS A 90 -10.54 -16.05 -7.64
N TYR A 91 -10.76 -14.79 -7.27
CA TYR A 91 -9.73 -13.77 -7.06
C TYR A 91 -9.78 -13.26 -5.62
N PRO A 92 -9.32 -14.05 -4.63
CA PRO A 92 -9.53 -13.74 -3.22
C PRO A 92 -8.75 -12.51 -2.72
N LYS A 93 -7.72 -12.09 -3.45
CA LYS A 93 -6.82 -11.02 -2.99
C LYS A 93 -6.60 -9.96 -4.05
N SER A 94 -6.47 -8.70 -3.57
CA SER A 94 -5.83 -7.62 -4.30
C SER A 94 -4.48 -7.31 -3.66
N THR A 95 -3.47 -7.00 -4.48
CA THR A 95 -2.10 -6.78 -4.01
C THR A 95 -1.45 -5.61 -4.73
N PHE A 96 -0.50 -4.97 -4.07
CA PHE A 96 0.41 -4.01 -4.69
C PHE A 96 1.84 -4.35 -4.32
N LYS A 97 2.75 -4.26 -5.30
CA LYS A 97 4.19 -4.39 -5.10
C LYS A 97 4.91 -3.31 -5.88
N GLY A 98 5.64 -2.47 -5.17
CA GLY A 98 6.32 -1.34 -5.79
C GLY A 98 7.29 -0.65 -4.85
N ASN A 99 7.53 0.63 -5.13
CA ASN A 99 8.46 1.45 -4.37
C ASN A 99 7.92 2.87 -4.16
N VAL A 100 8.30 3.48 -3.04
CA VAL A 100 8.31 4.92 -2.86
C VAL A 100 9.58 5.43 -3.55
N THR A 101 9.42 6.13 -4.68
CA THR A 101 10.56 6.44 -5.58
C THR A 101 11.47 7.55 -5.07
N ASP A 102 10.96 8.37 -4.17
CA ASP A 102 11.63 9.52 -3.55
C ASP A 102 11.89 9.33 -2.04
N ILE A 103 11.95 8.09 -1.58
CA ILE A 103 12.14 7.75 -0.14
C ILE A 103 13.36 8.45 0.47
N GLY A 104 14.43 8.62 -0.30
CA GLY A 104 15.68 9.28 0.14
C GLY A 104 15.54 10.79 0.43
N THR A 105 14.45 11.42 0.03
CA THR A 105 14.18 12.84 0.33
C THR A 105 13.45 13.04 1.66
N ILE A 106 12.98 11.96 2.30
CA ILE A 106 12.21 11.98 3.53
C ILE A 106 13.14 11.92 4.74
N ASN A 107 13.08 12.93 5.60
CA ASN A 107 13.80 12.92 6.85
C ASN A 107 12.96 12.28 7.96
N PHE A 108 13.20 11.00 8.24
CA PHE A 108 12.46 10.23 9.26
C PHE A 108 12.71 10.66 10.71
N SER A 109 13.69 11.53 10.95
CA SER A 109 14.01 12.04 12.29
C SER A 109 13.29 13.35 12.61
N THR A 110 12.55 13.91 11.66
CA THR A 110 11.88 15.21 11.81
C THR A 110 10.39 15.06 11.60
N ASP A 111 9.60 15.56 12.54
CA ASP A 111 8.15 15.62 12.39
C ASP A 111 7.77 16.49 11.19
N GLY A 112 6.79 16.05 10.42
CA GLY A 112 6.35 16.78 9.24
C GLY A 112 5.46 15.95 8.32
N ASN A 113 4.97 16.62 7.28
CA ASN A 113 4.22 16.02 6.19
C ASN A 113 5.12 16.00 4.94
N TYR A 114 5.37 14.82 4.42
CA TYR A 114 6.25 14.61 3.27
C TYR A 114 5.43 14.09 2.10
N THR A 115 5.52 14.75 0.96
CA THR A 115 4.97 14.20 -0.28
C THR A 115 5.79 12.98 -0.69
N MET A 116 5.13 11.92 -1.12
CA MET A 116 5.77 10.71 -1.64
C MET A 116 5.17 10.29 -2.98
N HIS A 117 6.01 9.80 -3.87
CA HIS A 117 5.61 9.22 -5.15
C HIS A 117 5.78 7.71 -5.09
N VAL A 118 4.69 7.01 -5.38
CA VAL A 118 4.64 5.54 -5.35
C VAL A 118 4.47 5.03 -6.77
N LYS A 119 5.28 4.05 -7.16
CA LYS A 119 5.19 3.38 -8.46
C LYS A 119 5.29 1.88 -8.27
N GLY A 120 4.44 1.11 -8.95
CA GLY A 120 4.48 -0.35 -8.85
C GLY A 120 3.33 -1.04 -9.55
N ASP A 121 3.23 -2.33 -9.31
CA ASP A 121 2.28 -3.23 -9.93
C ASP A 121 1.09 -3.46 -8.98
N LEU A 122 -0.08 -3.00 -9.41
CA LEU A 122 -1.35 -3.20 -8.71
C LEU A 122 -2.11 -4.36 -9.39
N MET A 123 -2.39 -5.39 -8.61
CA MET A 123 -3.20 -6.53 -9.04
C MET A 123 -4.59 -6.45 -8.44
N ILE A 124 -5.60 -6.38 -9.27
CA ILE A 124 -7.03 -6.43 -8.93
C ILE A 124 -7.69 -7.43 -9.88
N HIS A 125 -8.60 -8.27 -9.39
CA HIS A 125 -9.37 -9.22 -10.20
C HIS A 125 -8.47 -10.09 -11.11
N GLY A 126 -7.28 -10.49 -10.60
CA GLY A 126 -6.29 -11.28 -11.34
C GLY A 126 -5.51 -10.54 -12.44
N ILE A 127 -5.80 -9.27 -12.68
CA ILE A 127 -5.11 -8.44 -13.68
C ILE A 127 -4.12 -7.51 -12.98
N THR A 128 -2.90 -7.45 -13.51
CA THR A 128 -1.83 -6.59 -13.00
C THR A 128 -1.62 -5.41 -13.92
N LYS A 129 -1.59 -4.21 -13.35
CA LYS A 129 -1.27 -2.94 -14.03
C LYS A 129 -0.18 -2.19 -13.28
N ASN A 130 0.75 -1.60 -14.01
CA ASN A 130 1.70 -0.66 -13.42
C ASN A 130 1.01 0.69 -13.21
N ILE A 131 1.04 1.18 -11.97
CA ILE A 131 0.43 2.45 -11.60
C ILE A 131 1.45 3.38 -10.95
N THR A 132 1.11 4.67 -10.96
CA THR A 132 1.79 5.71 -10.20
C THR A 132 0.76 6.44 -9.36
N ALA A 133 1.06 6.68 -8.11
CA ALA A 133 0.22 7.45 -7.20
C ALA A 133 1.08 8.44 -6.39
N MET A 134 0.47 9.53 -5.99
CA MET A 134 1.06 10.50 -5.07
C MET A 134 0.36 10.43 -3.74
N GLY A 135 1.11 10.47 -2.65
CA GLY A 135 0.58 10.40 -1.29
C GLY A 135 1.32 11.31 -0.34
N THR A 136 0.88 11.28 0.90
CA THR A 136 1.51 12.01 2.01
C THR A 136 1.93 11.02 3.07
N LEU A 137 3.20 11.06 3.47
CA LEU A 137 3.73 10.40 4.65
C LEU A 137 3.80 11.43 5.77
N ILE A 138 3.24 11.09 6.92
CA ILE A 138 3.15 11.95 8.09
C ILE A 138 4.00 11.34 9.20
N ILE A 139 4.96 12.11 9.69
CA ILE A 139 5.78 11.77 10.85
C ILE A 139 5.38 12.67 11.99
N LYS A 140 4.99 12.08 13.12
CA LYS A 140 4.60 12.83 14.32
C LYS A 140 4.99 12.06 15.58
N ASN A 141 5.88 12.64 16.40
CA ASN A 141 6.36 12.02 17.65
C ASN A 141 6.90 10.60 17.42
N GLY A 142 7.61 10.37 16.30
CA GLY A 142 8.15 9.05 15.94
C GLY A 142 7.13 8.07 15.34
N ASN A 143 5.84 8.42 15.31
CA ASN A 143 4.81 7.62 14.64
C ASN A 143 4.78 7.95 13.15
N ILE A 144 4.63 6.93 12.32
CA ILE A 144 4.58 7.07 10.87
C ILE A 144 3.19 6.65 10.38
N SER A 145 2.56 7.52 9.60
CA SER A 145 1.35 7.19 8.87
C SER A 145 1.45 7.65 7.42
N ALA A 146 0.70 7.01 6.54
CA ALA A 146 0.67 7.36 5.14
C ALA A 146 -0.75 7.37 4.61
N THR A 147 -1.04 8.31 3.73
CA THR A 147 -2.31 8.40 3.01
C THR A 147 -2.07 8.67 1.54
N THR A 148 -2.90 8.07 0.69
CA THR A 148 -2.94 8.36 -0.76
C THR A 148 -4.34 8.15 -1.30
N SER A 149 -4.68 8.86 -2.37
CA SER A 149 -5.89 8.62 -3.15
C SER A 149 -5.53 8.55 -4.63
N PHE A 150 -6.11 7.59 -5.33
CA PHE A 150 -5.92 7.38 -6.77
C PHE A 150 -7.18 6.79 -7.38
N ARG A 151 -7.24 6.76 -8.71
CA ARG A 151 -8.39 6.26 -9.43
C ARG A 151 -8.09 4.96 -10.15
N VAL A 152 -9.10 4.08 -10.19
CA VAL A 152 -9.05 2.78 -10.84
C VAL A 152 -10.15 2.73 -11.89
N LEU A 153 -9.75 2.52 -13.16
CA LEU A 153 -10.70 2.28 -14.24
C LEU A 153 -11.08 0.79 -14.24
N LEU A 154 -12.36 0.48 -14.03
CA LEU A 154 -12.82 -0.91 -13.86
C LEU A 154 -12.52 -1.80 -15.06
N THR A 155 -12.60 -1.24 -16.29
CA THR A 155 -12.28 -1.95 -17.53
C THR A 155 -10.82 -2.39 -17.63
N ASP A 156 -9.90 -1.66 -17.00
CA ASP A 156 -8.47 -2.03 -16.95
C ASP A 156 -8.22 -3.34 -16.24
N TYR A 157 -9.09 -3.67 -15.30
CA TYR A 157 -9.05 -4.90 -14.51
C TYR A 157 -10.12 -5.93 -14.94
N GLN A 158 -10.70 -5.73 -16.13
CA GLN A 158 -11.73 -6.62 -16.71
C GLN A 158 -12.96 -6.81 -15.81
N ILE A 159 -13.23 -5.85 -14.93
CA ILE A 159 -14.43 -5.83 -14.09
C ILE A 159 -15.60 -5.35 -14.97
N LYS A 160 -16.58 -6.22 -15.19
CA LYS A 160 -17.73 -5.94 -16.06
C LYS A 160 -18.88 -5.40 -15.25
N ILE A 161 -19.44 -4.26 -15.68
CA ILE A 161 -20.65 -3.69 -15.11
C ILE A 161 -21.84 -4.15 -16.00
N PRO A 162 -22.83 -4.87 -15.42
CA PRO A 162 -24.03 -5.23 -16.18
C PRO A 162 -24.76 -3.98 -16.69
N THR A 163 -25.31 -4.05 -17.90
CA THR A 163 -25.98 -2.91 -18.57
C THR A 163 -27.10 -2.30 -17.75
N ILE A 164 -27.82 -3.11 -16.99
CA ILE A 164 -28.96 -2.68 -16.15
C ILE A 164 -28.56 -1.76 -14.99
N VAL A 165 -27.29 -1.74 -14.59
CA VAL A 165 -26.75 -0.92 -13.48
C VAL A 165 -25.64 0.03 -13.91
N THR A 166 -25.41 0.19 -15.21
CA THR A 166 -24.34 1.03 -15.77
C THR A 166 -24.45 2.49 -15.31
N ASP A 167 -25.67 3.00 -15.08
CA ASP A 167 -25.91 4.37 -14.63
C ASP A 167 -25.71 4.56 -13.12
N LYS A 168 -25.57 3.45 -12.38
CA LYS A 168 -25.42 3.44 -10.90
C LYS A 168 -23.98 3.22 -10.45
N ILE A 169 -23.10 2.72 -11.33
CA ILE A 169 -21.72 2.41 -10.99
C ILE A 169 -20.80 3.24 -11.88
N ALA A 170 -19.93 4.04 -11.28
CA ALA A 170 -18.96 4.82 -12.02
C ALA A 170 -17.94 3.89 -12.71
N LYS A 171 -17.54 4.24 -13.91
CA LYS A 171 -16.50 3.50 -14.66
C LYS A 171 -15.14 3.62 -13.99
N GLU A 172 -14.91 4.71 -13.31
CA GLU A 172 -13.68 5.04 -12.58
C GLU A 172 -14.00 5.20 -11.09
N ILE A 173 -13.30 4.44 -10.26
CA ILE A 173 -13.51 4.34 -8.82
C ILE A 173 -12.37 5.06 -8.10
N GLU A 174 -12.69 5.94 -7.16
CA GLU A 174 -11.71 6.55 -6.29
C GLU A 174 -11.35 5.57 -5.15
N VAL A 175 -10.05 5.33 -4.98
CA VAL A 175 -9.50 4.46 -3.94
C VAL A 175 -8.67 5.31 -3.00
N THR A 176 -8.97 5.25 -1.70
CA THR A 176 -8.21 5.93 -0.65
C THR A 176 -7.56 4.91 0.27
N VAL A 177 -6.28 5.11 0.55
CA VAL A 177 -5.46 4.26 1.42
C VAL A 177 -5.02 5.06 2.63
N ASN A 178 -5.21 4.50 3.83
CA ASN A 178 -4.72 5.07 5.09
C ASN A 178 -4.03 3.97 5.91
N CYS A 179 -2.77 4.20 6.27
CA CYS A 179 -1.97 3.25 7.04
C CYS A 179 -1.27 3.95 8.20
N ILE A 180 -1.32 3.35 9.38
CA ILE A 180 -0.47 3.69 10.51
C ILE A 180 0.53 2.55 10.64
N TYR A 181 1.81 2.87 10.64
CA TYR A 181 2.89 1.89 10.60
C TYR A 181 3.56 1.71 11.96
N GLU A 182 3.86 0.47 12.27
CA GLU A 182 4.67 0.09 13.43
C GLU A 182 6.03 -0.40 12.96
N LYS A 183 7.09 -0.05 13.71
CA LYS A 183 8.44 -0.56 13.42
C LYS A 183 8.51 -2.05 13.74
N LYS A 184 9.02 -2.85 12.81
CA LYS A 184 9.26 -4.27 13.06
C LYS A 184 10.41 -4.41 14.04
N SER A 185 10.15 -4.95 15.23
CA SER A 185 11.20 -5.29 16.20
C SER A 185 12.07 -6.40 15.62
N SER A 186 13.38 -6.25 15.69
CA SER A 186 14.32 -7.34 15.44
C SER A 186 14.29 -8.26 16.67
N ASN A 187 13.77 -9.45 16.54
CA ASN A 187 13.96 -10.53 17.51
C ASN A 187 15.29 -11.20 17.22
#